data_e8aa54352426035aa34c3fbeb266733d
#
_entry.id   e8aa54352426035aa34c3fbeb266733d
#
_cell.length_a   1.000
_cell.length_b   1.000
_cell.length_c   1.000
_cell.angle_alpha   90.00
_cell.angle_beta   90.00
_cell.angle_gamma   90.00
#
_symmetry.space_group_name_H-M   'P 1'
#
loop_
_entity.id
_entity.type
_entity.pdbx_description
1 polymer ?
#
loop_
_entity_poly.entity_id
_entity_poly.type
_entity_poly.pdbx_seq_one_letter_code
_entity_poly.pdbx_strand_id
1 'polypeptide(L)'
;MTLRALYLERTAEGETRATLRDLDEVERPQIASDTVTIDVGYSTLNYKDALAITGISPVVRRFPMVAGIDFAGRVIESRDDRWRSGDEVVLTGWHASETHWGGLAQRAWIPAHWLIRKPSTLTLWETMAIGTAGFTAALCVRAIERHGIASGSGDVLVTGATGGVGSLAIMLLAAAGFRVVASTGKHDHADYLRRLGAAKVIDRSTLGAPGKPLQPERWAAAVDTVGSHTLANICAQTRINGIVTACGLAQGMDFPATVAPFILRGVTLEGVNSIFVAPEARLDAWARLEQFIDRARLHDITEEIGLSDVVATIPRFLAGQVAGRIVVDVNR
;
A
#
# COMPACT_ATOMS: atom_id res chain seq x y z
N MET A 1 -14.33 6.21 28.97
CA MET A 1 -14.29 7.15 27.80
C MET A 1 -14.74 6.37 26.58
N THR A 2 -15.65 6.93 25.79
CA THR A 2 -16.05 6.37 24.50
C THR A 2 -15.06 6.78 23.43
N LEU A 3 -14.79 5.92 22.48
CA LEU A 3 -13.95 6.18 21.31
C LEU A 3 -14.72 5.79 20.04
N ARG A 4 -14.60 6.59 19.02
CA ARG A 4 -15.25 6.33 17.72
C ARG A 4 -14.37 5.42 16.87
N ALA A 5 -14.98 4.40 16.24
CA ALA A 5 -14.29 3.42 15.39
C ALA A 5 -15.18 2.90 14.27
N LEU A 6 -14.55 2.53 13.15
CA LEU A 6 -15.22 1.76 12.09
C LEU A 6 -15.19 0.28 12.45
N TYR A 7 -16.33 -0.22 12.90
CA TYR A 7 -16.49 -1.55 13.46
C TYR A 7 -17.11 -2.52 12.46
N LEU A 8 -16.51 -3.70 12.36
CA LEU A 8 -16.92 -4.76 11.45
C LEU A 8 -17.46 -5.92 12.26
N GLU A 9 -18.67 -6.34 11.94
CA GLU A 9 -19.36 -7.50 12.53
C GLU A 9 -19.75 -8.48 11.44
N ARG A 10 -19.89 -9.74 11.82
CA ARG A 10 -20.51 -10.74 10.96
C ARG A 10 -21.99 -10.83 11.29
N THR A 11 -22.86 -10.67 10.28
CA THR A 11 -24.29 -10.82 10.45
C THR A 11 -24.69 -12.30 10.63
N ALA A 12 -25.92 -12.56 11.01
CA ALA A 12 -26.43 -13.93 11.11
C ALA A 12 -26.39 -14.69 9.77
N GLU A 13 -26.50 -13.95 8.66
CA GLU A 13 -26.42 -14.47 7.28
C GLU A 13 -24.99 -14.70 6.83
N GLY A 14 -23.98 -14.35 7.65
CA GLY A 14 -22.56 -14.51 7.35
C GLY A 14 -21.95 -13.38 6.53
N GLU A 15 -22.65 -12.26 6.36
CA GLU A 15 -22.13 -11.07 5.68
C GLU A 15 -21.32 -10.18 6.61
N THR A 16 -20.42 -9.37 6.05
CA THR A 16 -19.71 -8.33 6.80
C THR A 16 -20.54 -7.06 6.84
N ARG A 17 -20.80 -6.55 8.05
CA ARG A 17 -21.44 -5.26 8.28
C ARG A 17 -20.43 -4.30 8.86
N ALA A 18 -20.23 -3.16 8.20
CA ALA A 18 -19.39 -2.07 8.67
C ALA A 18 -20.26 -0.94 9.23
N THR A 19 -20.01 -0.54 10.48
CA THR A 19 -20.74 0.55 11.14
C THR A 19 -19.77 1.45 11.90
N LEU A 20 -20.04 2.75 11.85
CA LEU A 20 -19.35 3.68 12.75
C LEU A 20 -19.99 3.56 14.13
N ARG A 21 -19.18 3.26 15.15
CA ARG A 21 -19.66 3.05 16.52
C ARG A 21 -18.83 3.83 17.52
N ASP A 22 -19.51 4.28 18.57
CA ASP A 22 -18.85 4.69 19.79
C ASP A 22 -18.69 3.44 20.67
N LEU A 23 -17.43 3.07 20.93
CA LEU A 23 -17.05 1.91 21.73
C LEU A 23 -16.64 2.33 23.14
N ASP A 24 -17.03 1.56 24.14
CA ASP A 24 -16.52 1.73 25.48
C ASP A 24 -15.13 1.08 25.65
N GLU A 25 -14.28 1.63 26.50
CA GLU A 25 -12.94 1.06 26.76
C GLU A 25 -12.96 -0.38 27.24
N VAL A 26 -14.08 -0.87 27.81
CA VAL A 26 -14.27 -2.26 28.22
C VAL A 26 -14.36 -3.22 27.03
N GLU A 27 -14.73 -2.74 25.83
CA GLU A 27 -14.81 -3.53 24.60
C GLU A 27 -13.46 -3.73 23.91
N ARG A 28 -12.41 -3.09 24.43
CA ARG A 28 -11.05 -3.18 23.87
C ARG A 28 -10.54 -4.62 23.79
N PRO A 29 -9.63 -4.92 22.85
CA PRO A 29 -8.97 -6.22 22.78
C PRO A 29 -8.24 -6.55 24.08
N GLN A 30 -8.08 -7.85 24.36
CA GLN A 30 -7.28 -8.31 25.49
C GLN A 30 -5.84 -7.76 25.35
N ILE A 31 -5.37 -7.05 26.37
CA ILE A 31 -4.08 -6.38 26.38
C ILE A 31 -2.97 -7.39 26.72
N ALA A 32 -2.02 -7.59 25.80
CA ALA A 32 -0.80 -8.36 26.02
C ALA A 32 0.25 -7.56 26.84
N SER A 33 1.30 -8.23 27.28
CA SER A 33 2.35 -7.63 28.12
C SER A 33 3.17 -6.55 27.40
N ASP A 34 3.21 -6.55 26.07
CA ASP A 34 3.93 -5.63 25.20
C ASP A 34 3.03 -4.63 24.46
N THR A 35 1.81 -4.43 24.94
CA THR A 35 0.84 -3.55 24.28
C THR A 35 1.18 -2.08 24.49
N VAL A 36 1.12 -1.31 23.39
CA VAL A 36 1.18 0.15 23.36
C VAL A 36 -0.21 0.69 23.00
N THR A 37 -0.69 1.65 23.79
CA THR A 37 -1.93 2.39 23.53
C THR A 37 -1.61 3.68 22.80
N ILE A 38 -2.25 3.89 21.64
CA ILE A 38 -2.00 5.01 20.74
C ILE A 38 -3.27 5.83 20.58
N ASP A 39 -3.14 7.14 20.72
CA ASP A 39 -4.12 8.13 20.26
C ASP A 39 -3.89 8.34 18.77
N VAL A 40 -4.81 7.85 17.94
CA VAL A 40 -4.67 7.87 16.49
C VAL A 40 -5.07 9.25 15.98
N GLY A 41 -4.17 9.88 15.23
CA GLY A 41 -4.47 11.14 14.54
C GLY A 41 -5.03 10.90 13.15
N TYR A 42 -4.35 10.05 12.40
CA TYR A 42 -4.69 9.75 11.00
C TYR A 42 -4.59 8.27 10.71
N SER A 43 -5.46 7.82 9.81
CA SER A 43 -5.40 6.53 9.12
C SER A 43 -5.38 6.77 7.60
N THR A 44 -5.46 5.72 6.81
CA THR A 44 -5.53 5.84 5.34
C THR A 44 -6.31 4.67 4.76
N LEU A 45 -6.85 4.84 3.56
CA LEU A 45 -7.55 3.76 2.87
C LEU A 45 -6.64 3.10 1.82
N ASN A 46 -6.63 1.78 1.86
CA ASN A 46 -6.00 0.92 0.87
C ASN A 46 -7.06 -0.01 0.24
N TYR A 47 -6.73 -0.60 -0.90
CA TYR A 47 -7.61 -1.58 -1.55
C TYR A 47 -7.98 -2.74 -0.61
N LYS A 48 -7.04 -3.14 0.26
CA LYS A 48 -7.27 -4.18 1.27
C LYS A 48 -8.33 -3.78 2.31
N ASP A 49 -8.37 -2.50 2.70
CA ASP A 49 -9.42 -2.00 3.60
C ASP A 49 -10.79 -2.07 2.95
N ALA A 50 -10.88 -1.72 1.65
CA ALA A 50 -12.13 -1.84 0.91
C ALA A 50 -12.63 -3.30 0.86
N LEU A 51 -11.73 -4.27 0.62
CA LEU A 51 -12.07 -5.69 0.66
C LEU A 51 -12.52 -6.16 2.05
N ALA A 52 -11.86 -5.68 3.12
CA ALA A 52 -12.21 -6.00 4.50
C ALA A 52 -13.59 -5.45 4.90
N ILE A 53 -13.82 -4.16 4.59
CA ILE A 53 -15.04 -3.43 4.95
C ILE A 53 -16.26 -4.02 4.24
N THR A 54 -16.11 -4.46 2.99
CA THR A 54 -17.21 -5.05 2.21
C THR A 54 -17.38 -6.56 2.40
N GLY A 55 -16.34 -7.24 2.91
CA GLY A 55 -16.34 -8.69 3.02
C GLY A 55 -16.24 -9.45 1.68
N ILE A 56 -15.99 -8.75 0.56
CA ILE A 56 -15.82 -9.38 -0.77
C ILE A 56 -14.67 -10.38 -0.78
N SER A 57 -13.65 -10.18 0.07
CA SER A 57 -12.55 -11.12 0.25
C SER A 57 -12.36 -11.41 1.74
N PRO A 58 -11.95 -12.63 2.14
CA PRO A 58 -11.80 -13.02 3.55
C PRO A 58 -10.56 -12.40 4.20
N VAL A 59 -10.45 -11.06 4.17
CA VAL A 59 -9.35 -10.31 4.81
C VAL A 59 -9.48 -10.41 6.33
N VAL A 60 -10.68 -10.16 6.87
CA VAL A 60 -10.95 -10.23 8.30
C VAL A 60 -11.07 -11.68 8.72
N ARG A 61 -10.20 -12.12 9.64
CA ARG A 61 -10.13 -13.51 10.13
C ARG A 61 -10.78 -13.69 11.50
N ARG A 62 -11.02 -12.62 12.22
CA ARG A 62 -11.67 -12.62 13.55
C ARG A 62 -12.67 -11.48 13.61
N PHE A 63 -13.87 -11.77 14.06
CA PHE A 63 -14.93 -10.80 14.33
C PHE A 63 -15.28 -10.80 15.83
N PRO A 64 -15.64 -9.68 16.40
CA PRO A 64 -15.72 -8.35 15.77
C PRO A 64 -14.35 -7.74 15.54
N MET A 65 -14.24 -6.76 14.62
CA MET A 65 -12.99 -6.15 14.18
C MET A 65 -13.13 -4.64 14.05
N VAL A 66 -12.09 -3.89 14.35
CA VAL A 66 -11.93 -2.49 13.92
C VAL A 66 -11.11 -2.47 12.64
N ALA A 67 -11.64 -1.83 11.60
CA ALA A 67 -10.98 -1.74 10.29
C ALA A 67 -9.72 -0.86 10.30
N GLY A 68 -8.96 -0.89 9.20
CA GLY A 68 -7.80 -0.03 8.95
C GLY A 68 -6.46 -0.71 9.19
N ILE A 69 -5.72 -0.97 8.09
CA ILE A 69 -4.40 -1.64 8.17
C ILE A 69 -3.25 -0.68 8.48
N ASP A 70 -3.49 0.63 8.44
CA ASP A 70 -2.49 1.68 8.65
C ASP A 70 -3.01 2.73 9.64
N PHE A 71 -2.10 3.29 10.42
CA PHE A 71 -2.36 4.51 11.18
C PHE A 71 -1.07 5.23 11.58
N ALA A 72 -1.21 6.50 11.94
CA ALA A 72 -0.20 7.30 12.62
C ALA A 72 -0.82 8.04 13.81
N GLY A 73 -0.09 8.13 14.91
CA GLY A 73 -0.61 8.73 16.12
C GLY A 73 0.45 8.94 17.19
N ARG A 74 0.00 9.20 18.42
CA ARG A 74 0.85 9.43 19.58
C ARG A 74 0.62 8.36 20.63
N VAL A 75 1.70 7.86 21.19
CA VAL A 75 1.65 6.94 22.34
C VAL A 75 1.04 7.66 23.54
N ILE A 76 0.02 7.05 24.16
CA ILE A 76 -0.57 7.51 25.43
C ILE A 76 0.08 6.74 26.57
N GLU A 77 0.11 5.40 26.45
CA GLU A 77 0.60 4.48 27.45
C GLU A 77 1.35 3.33 26.76
N SER A 78 2.43 2.88 27.38
CA SER A 78 3.19 1.72 26.89
C SER A 78 3.55 0.78 28.05
N ARG A 79 3.48 -0.52 27.79
CA ARG A 79 4.02 -1.57 28.66
C ARG A 79 5.40 -2.06 28.17
N ASP A 80 5.95 -1.45 27.14
CA ASP A 80 7.24 -1.77 26.54
C ASP A 80 8.17 -0.56 26.64
N ASP A 81 9.39 -0.76 27.14
CA ASP A 81 10.36 0.30 27.41
C ASP A 81 10.87 1.06 26.18
N ARG A 82 10.63 0.52 24.98
CA ARG A 82 10.97 1.19 23.70
C ARG A 82 10.11 2.42 23.42
N TRP A 83 8.93 2.51 24.05
CA TRP A 83 7.93 3.54 23.78
C TRP A 83 7.54 4.29 25.04
N ARG A 84 7.41 5.60 24.90
CA ARG A 84 7.00 6.51 25.99
C ARG A 84 5.81 7.35 25.54
N SER A 85 5.01 7.81 26.51
CA SER A 85 3.93 8.76 26.25
C SER A 85 4.46 9.99 25.50
N GLY A 86 3.76 10.39 24.45
CA GLY A 86 4.14 11.48 23.55
C GLY A 86 4.95 11.06 22.32
N ASP A 87 5.52 9.85 22.26
CA ASP A 87 6.21 9.36 21.06
C ASP A 87 5.26 9.32 19.86
N GLU A 88 5.68 9.86 18.72
CA GLU A 88 4.93 9.76 17.47
C GLU A 88 5.31 8.48 16.74
N VAL A 89 4.29 7.72 16.36
CA VAL A 89 4.44 6.36 15.82
C VAL A 89 3.63 6.16 14.54
N VAL A 90 4.09 5.22 13.73
CA VAL A 90 3.44 4.76 12.50
C VAL A 90 3.31 3.24 12.53
N LEU A 91 2.16 2.75 12.09
CA LEU A 91 1.93 1.34 11.79
C LEU A 91 1.48 1.22 10.33
N THR A 92 2.10 0.29 9.61
CA THR A 92 1.67 -0.09 8.25
C THR A 92 1.60 -1.60 8.13
N GLY A 93 0.44 -2.10 7.73
CA GLY A 93 0.21 -3.52 7.48
C GLY A 93 0.19 -4.38 8.74
N TRP A 94 1.14 -5.31 8.87
CA TRP A 94 1.09 -6.38 9.86
C TRP A 94 -0.26 -7.13 9.76
N HIS A 95 -0.85 -7.48 10.90
CA HIS A 95 -2.16 -8.14 10.98
C HIS A 95 -3.29 -7.20 11.48
N ALA A 96 -3.08 -5.88 11.42
CA ALA A 96 -4.11 -4.90 11.72
C ALA A 96 -5.28 -5.07 10.74
N SER A 97 -6.52 -4.99 11.24
CA SER A 97 -7.74 -5.26 10.47
C SER A 97 -7.93 -6.71 9.98
N GLU A 98 -7.03 -7.64 10.33
CA GLU A 98 -7.15 -9.07 10.01
C GLU A 98 -7.47 -9.91 11.26
N THR A 99 -6.55 -9.88 12.23
CA THR A 99 -6.61 -10.59 13.52
C THR A 99 -6.50 -9.66 14.72
N HIS A 100 -6.07 -8.41 14.50
CA HIS A 100 -5.98 -7.34 15.49
C HIS A 100 -6.82 -6.15 15.05
N TRP A 101 -7.36 -5.42 15.99
CA TRP A 101 -8.05 -4.18 15.73
C TRP A 101 -7.13 -3.18 15.03
N GLY A 102 -7.67 -2.52 14.01
CA GLY A 102 -6.94 -1.62 13.12
C GLY A 102 -7.02 -0.15 13.52
N GLY A 103 -6.62 0.71 12.60
CA GLY A 103 -6.42 2.14 12.81
C GLY A 103 -7.53 3.07 12.31
N LEU A 104 -8.65 2.56 11.78
CA LEU A 104 -9.83 3.39 11.50
C LEU A 104 -10.64 3.58 12.80
N ALA A 105 -9.97 4.14 13.81
CA ALA A 105 -10.49 4.43 15.14
C ALA A 105 -9.66 5.54 15.80
N GLN A 106 -10.24 6.21 16.77
CA GLN A 106 -9.54 7.25 17.56
C GLN A 106 -8.46 6.67 18.48
N ARG A 107 -8.50 5.37 18.77
CA ARG A 107 -7.51 4.70 19.62
C ARG A 107 -7.16 3.32 19.10
N ALA A 108 -5.89 2.95 19.23
CA ALA A 108 -5.39 1.63 18.87
C ALA A 108 -4.58 1.01 20.02
N TRP A 109 -4.62 -0.32 20.13
CA TRP A 109 -3.85 -1.13 21.09
C TRP A 109 -3.03 -2.14 20.31
N ILE A 110 -1.73 -1.93 20.24
CA ILE A 110 -0.86 -2.61 19.25
C ILE A 110 0.36 -3.22 19.94
N PRO A 111 0.81 -4.42 19.53
CA PRO A 111 2.10 -4.95 19.96
C PRO A 111 3.24 -3.99 19.63
N ALA A 112 4.09 -3.70 20.61
CA ALA A 112 5.14 -2.70 20.54
C ALA A 112 6.11 -2.89 19.34
N HIS A 113 6.36 -4.13 18.94
CA HIS A 113 7.27 -4.46 17.84
C HIS A 113 6.69 -4.21 16.42
N TRP A 114 5.39 -3.89 16.32
CA TRP A 114 4.77 -3.50 15.04
C TRP A 114 4.97 -2.02 14.72
N LEU A 115 5.28 -1.21 15.74
CA LEU A 115 5.40 0.22 15.61
C LEU A 115 6.80 0.62 15.13
N ILE A 116 6.85 1.67 14.34
CA ILE A 116 8.08 2.42 14.06
C ILE A 116 7.92 3.85 14.55
N ARG A 117 9.05 4.50 14.88
CA ARG A 117 9.05 5.94 15.13
C ARG A 117 8.67 6.66 13.84
N LYS A 118 7.80 7.65 13.96
CA LYS A 118 7.48 8.51 12.81
C LYS A 118 8.78 9.13 12.29
N PRO A 119 9.05 9.06 10.97
CA PRO A 119 10.19 9.77 10.37
C PRO A 119 10.16 11.25 10.76
N SER A 120 11.32 11.79 11.11
CA SER A 120 11.42 13.08 11.80
C SER A 120 10.92 14.27 10.99
N THR A 121 11.11 14.23 9.67
CA THR A 121 10.74 15.30 8.75
C THR A 121 9.30 15.23 8.25
N LEU A 122 8.63 14.07 8.42
CA LEU A 122 7.26 13.86 7.98
C LEU A 122 6.26 14.19 9.09
N THR A 123 5.11 14.71 8.74
CA THR A 123 3.95 14.84 9.62
C THR A 123 3.22 13.50 9.78
N LEU A 124 2.34 13.34 10.79
CA LEU A 124 1.48 12.17 10.91
C LEU A 124 0.59 12.00 9.66
N TRP A 125 0.08 13.09 9.13
CA TRP A 125 -0.72 13.11 7.89
C TRP A 125 0.09 12.58 6.69
N GLU A 126 1.30 13.09 6.48
CA GLU A 126 2.16 12.65 5.38
C GLU A 126 2.55 11.19 5.49
N THR A 127 2.77 10.67 6.70
CA THR A 127 3.02 9.23 6.88
C THR A 127 1.82 8.39 6.48
N MET A 128 0.58 8.89 6.61
CA MET A 128 -0.63 8.20 6.16
C MET A 128 -0.92 8.43 4.68
N ALA A 129 -0.55 9.57 4.11
CA ALA A 129 -0.53 9.76 2.66
C ALA A 129 0.41 8.75 1.98
N ILE A 130 1.54 8.43 2.59
CA ILE A 130 2.44 7.35 2.18
C ILE A 130 1.81 5.97 2.47
N GLY A 131 1.54 5.66 3.72
CA GLY A 131 0.93 4.42 4.21
C GLY A 131 1.59 3.13 3.71
N THR A 132 0.86 2.03 3.78
CA THR A 132 1.27 0.74 3.20
C THR A 132 1.53 0.84 1.69
N ALA A 133 0.86 1.73 0.96
CA ALA A 133 1.06 1.90 -0.47
C ALA A 133 2.48 2.40 -0.80
N GLY A 134 2.95 3.46 -0.12
CA GLY A 134 4.31 3.98 -0.32
C GLY A 134 5.38 3.04 0.24
N PHE A 135 5.09 2.43 1.38
CA PHE A 135 5.98 1.40 1.93
C PHE A 135 6.19 0.24 0.94
N THR A 136 5.12 -0.26 0.30
CA THR A 136 5.20 -1.30 -0.73
C THR A 136 5.97 -0.81 -1.96
N ALA A 137 5.72 0.42 -2.40
CA ALA A 137 6.46 1.03 -3.52
C ALA A 137 7.97 1.11 -3.22
N ALA A 138 8.35 1.52 -2.00
CA ALA A 138 9.76 1.57 -1.58
C ALA A 138 10.42 0.19 -1.57
N LEU A 139 9.69 -0.84 -1.13
CA LEU A 139 10.19 -2.24 -1.19
C LEU A 139 10.40 -2.71 -2.63
N CYS A 140 9.48 -2.38 -3.56
CA CYS A 140 9.62 -2.69 -4.98
C CYS A 140 10.87 -2.01 -5.58
N VAL A 141 11.04 -0.71 -5.32
CA VAL A 141 12.21 0.05 -5.82
C VAL A 141 13.51 -0.52 -5.26
N ARG A 142 13.52 -0.84 -3.95
CA ARG A 142 14.67 -1.48 -3.31
C ARG A 142 15.01 -2.83 -3.94
N ALA A 143 14.01 -3.64 -4.28
CA ALA A 143 14.22 -4.93 -4.95
C ALA A 143 14.85 -4.76 -6.33
N ILE A 144 14.39 -3.77 -7.11
CA ILE A 144 14.93 -3.43 -8.42
C ILE A 144 16.42 -3.02 -8.33
N GLU A 145 16.76 -2.15 -7.38
CA GLU A 145 18.16 -1.70 -7.17
C GLU A 145 19.07 -2.81 -6.65
N ARG A 146 18.57 -3.62 -5.68
CA ARG A 146 19.33 -4.78 -5.17
C ARG A 146 19.60 -5.81 -6.26
N HIS A 147 18.70 -5.94 -7.24
CA HIS A 147 18.89 -6.80 -8.41
C HIS A 147 20.00 -6.28 -9.35
N GLY A 148 20.47 -5.05 -9.17
CA GLY A 148 21.52 -4.45 -9.97
C GLY A 148 21.02 -3.60 -11.15
N ILE A 149 19.71 -3.30 -11.22
CA ILE A 149 19.19 -2.37 -12.22
C ILE A 149 19.49 -0.94 -11.76
N ALA A 150 20.28 -0.22 -12.53
CA ALA A 150 20.64 1.17 -12.29
C ALA A 150 19.84 2.14 -13.19
N SER A 151 19.87 3.43 -12.84
CA SER A 151 19.39 4.48 -13.73
C SER A 151 20.18 4.39 -15.06
N GLY A 152 19.48 4.44 -16.20
CA GLY A 152 20.13 4.24 -17.51
C GLY A 152 20.11 2.79 -18.02
N SER A 153 19.78 1.78 -17.21
CA SER A 153 19.62 0.38 -17.67
C SER A 153 18.49 0.21 -18.67
N GLY A 154 17.56 1.14 -18.76
CA GLY A 154 16.41 1.13 -19.66
C GLY A 154 15.12 1.56 -18.96
N ASP A 155 14.00 1.34 -19.64
CA ASP A 155 12.69 1.72 -19.12
C ASP A 155 12.27 0.82 -17.96
N VAL A 156 11.71 1.46 -16.89
CA VAL A 156 11.05 0.77 -15.79
C VAL A 156 9.55 0.97 -15.93
N LEU A 157 8.81 -0.13 -16.07
CA LEU A 157 7.35 -0.10 -16.18
C LEU A 157 6.70 -0.05 -14.79
N VAL A 158 5.64 0.76 -14.64
CA VAL A 158 4.75 0.74 -13.48
C VAL A 158 3.32 0.51 -13.95
N THR A 159 2.69 -0.58 -13.51
CA THR A 159 1.27 -0.85 -13.78
C THR A 159 0.36 -0.37 -12.66
N GLY A 160 -0.94 -0.20 -12.95
CA GLY A 160 -1.85 0.41 -11.99
C GLY A 160 -1.37 1.80 -11.56
N ALA A 161 -0.76 2.51 -12.49
CA ALA A 161 0.04 3.71 -12.30
C ALA A 161 -0.67 4.85 -11.56
N THR A 162 -2.00 4.97 -11.70
CA THR A 162 -2.82 5.97 -11.01
C THR A 162 -3.26 5.57 -9.61
N GLY A 163 -3.04 4.30 -9.21
CA GLY A 163 -3.37 3.83 -7.87
C GLY A 163 -2.32 4.27 -6.82
N GLY A 164 -2.59 3.99 -5.55
CA GLY A 164 -1.72 4.41 -4.45
C GLY A 164 -0.27 3.92 -4.59
N VAL A 165 -0.05 2.61 -4.78
CA VAL A 165 1.30 2.04 -4.96
C VAL A 165 1.94 2.56 -6.24
N GLY A 166 1.21 2.56 -7.36
CA GLY A 166 1.73 2.98 -8.66
C GLY A 166 2.19 4.43 -8.68
N SER A 167 1.40 5.35 -8.12
CA SER A 167 1.74 6.78 -8.03
C SER A 167 3.01 7.01 -7.21
N LEU A 168 3.13 6.35 -6.06
CA LEU A 168 4.30 6.49 -5.18
C LEU A 168 5.53 5.78 -5.77
N ALA A 169 5.36 4.65 -6.47
CA ALA A 169 6.45 3.98 -7.18
C ALA A 169 7.03 4.86 -8.30
N ILE A 170 6.17 5.56 -9.05
CA ILE A 170 6.61 6.50 -10.09
C ILE A 170 7.46 7.62 -9.46
N MET A 171 7.00 8.24 -8.37
CA MET A 171 7.75 9.30 -7.69
C MET A 171 9.11 8.82 -7.21
N LEU A 172 9.17 7.67 -6.54
CA LEU A 172 10.42 7.11 -6.01
C LEU A 172 11.39 6.71 -7.12
N LEU A 173 10.92 6.05 -8.17
CA LEU A 173 11.75 5.66 -9.32
C LEU A 173 12.29 6.89 -10.06
N ALA A 174 11.44 7.90 -10.28
CA ALA A 174 11.86 9.13 -10.93
C ALA A 174 12.90 9.90 -10.09
N ALA A 175 12.70 9.98 -8.75
CA ALA A 175 13.67 10.58 -7.83
C ALA A 175 15.01 9.82 -7.82
N ALA A 176 15.00 8.50 -8.02
CA ALA A 176 16.18 7.67 -8.18
C ALA A 176 16.80 7.72 -9.59
N GLY A 177 16.27 8.56 -10.48
CA GLY A 177 16.80 8.77 -11.84
C GLY A 177 16.41 7.73 -12.88
N PHE A 178 15.44 6.85 -12.58
CA PHE A 178 14.94 5.88 -13.56
C PHE A 178 14.03 6.53 -14.60
N ARG A 179 14.06 6.03 -15.81
CA ARG A 179 13.11 6.41 -16.87
C ARG A 179 11.85 5.57 -16.74
N VAL A 180 10.79 6.19 -16.18
CA VAL A 180 9.54 5.49 -15.81
C VAL A 180 8.54 5.51 -16.95
N VAL A 181 7.97 4.34 -17.27
CA VAL A 181 6.80 4.18 -18.15
C VAL A 181 5.59 3.79 -17.31
N ALA A 182 4.56 4.63 -17.31
CA ALA A 182 3.34 4.41 -16.55
C ALA A 182 2.26 3.73 -17.41
N SER A 183 1.68 2.63 -16.94
CA SER A 183 0.56 1.94 -17.61
C SER A 183 -0.75 2.21 -16.87
N THR A 184 -1.73 2.78 -17.57
CA THR A 184 -3.04 3.12 -17.03
C THR A 184 -4.16 2.95 -18.04
N GLY A 185 -5.40 2.72 -17.57
CA GLY A 185 -6.62 2.80 -18.38
C GLY A 185 -7.34 4.15 -18.23
N LYS A 186 -6.79 5.07 -17.41
CA LYS A 186 -7.35 6.41 -17.18
C LYS A 186 -6.58 7.41 -18.05
N HIS A 187 -6.98 7.58 -19.30
CA HIS A 187 -6.26 8.40 -20.28
C HIS A 187 -6.21 9.88 -19.91
N ASP A 188 -7.24 10.38 -19.24
CA ASP A 188 -7.37 11.73 -18.71
C ASP A 188 -6.37 12.03 -17.57
N HIS A 189 -5.75 11.01 -16.99
CA HIS A 189 -4.72 11.14 -15.95
C HIS A 189 -3.28 11.15 -16.51
N ALA A 190 -3.06 11.28 -17.82
CA ALA A 190 -1.71 11.26 -18.39
C ALA A 190 -0.84 12.40 -17.84
N ASP A 191 -1.37 13.62 -17.73
CA ASP A 191 -0.62 14.76 -17.18
C ASP A 191 -0.36 14.63 -15.68
N TYR A 192 -1.28 14.04 -14.93
CA TYR A 192 -1.05 13.65 -13.54
C TYR A 192 0.18 12.73 -13.42
N LEU A 193 0.25 11.66 -14.22
CA LEU A 193 1.38 10.71 -14.19
C LEU A 193 2.70 11.36 -14.62
N ARG A 194 2.68 12.27 -15.59
CA ARG A 194 3.87 13.04 -15.98
C ARG A 194 4.36 13.95 -14.86
N ARG A 195 3.45 14.64 -14.15
CA ARG A 195 3.82 15.44 -12.97
C ARG A 195 4.45 14.60 -11.86
N LEU A 196 4.08 13.31 -11.71
CA LEU A 196 4.74 12.41 -10.78
C LEU A 196 6.15 11.97 -11.23
N GLY A 197 6.50 12.19 -12.49
CA GLY A 197 7.81 11.85 -13.04
C GLY A 197 7.81 10.74 -14.10
N ALA A 198 6.63 10.30 -14.59
CA ALA A 198 6.56 9.36 -15.70
C ALA A 198 7.06 10.01 -16.99
N ALA A 199 8.09 9.42 -17.62
CA ALA A 199 8.62 9.86 -18.90
C ALA A 199 7.68 9.50 -20.06
N LYS A 200 6.89 8.42 -19.90
CA LYS A 200 5.92 7.95 -20.90
C LYS A 200 4.69 7.36 -20.22
N VAL A 201 3.52 7.53 -20.83
CA VAL A 201 2.27 6.89 -20.44
C VAL A 201 1.81 5.98 -21.56
N ILE A 202 1.39 4.77 -21.23
CA ILE A 202 0.84 3.79 -22.16
C ILE A 202 -0.52 3.28 -21.70
N ASP A 203 -1.34 2.85 -22.66
CA ASP A 203 -2.63 2.23 -22.36
C ASP A 203 -2.44 0.83 -21.78
N ARG A 204 -3.14 0.54 -20.67
CA ARG A 204 -3.14 -0.78 -20.02
C ARG A 204 -3.65 -1.91 -20.94
N SER A 205 -4.51 -1.60 -21.93
CA SER A 205 -5.04 -2.60 -22.86
C SER A 205 -3.93 -3.31 -23.65
N THR A 206 -2.77 -2.64 -23.82
CA THR A 206 -1.59 -3.22 -24.50
C THR A 206 -0.95 -4.38 -23.73
N LEU A 207 -1.32 -4.57 -22.46
CA LEU A 207 -0.76 -5.59 -21.57
C LEU A 207 -1.82 -6.56 -21.00
N GLY A 208 -3.10 -6.21 -21.06
CA GLY A 208 -4.15 -6.89 -20.31
C GLY A 208 -4.74 -8.16 -20.95
N ALA A 209 -4.45 -8.45 -22.22
CA ALA A 209 -4.97 -9.62 -22.95
C ALA A 209 -3.95 -10.79 -22.94
N PRO A 210 -4.40 -12.03 -23.19
CA PRO A 210 -3.49 -13.17 -23.42
C PRO A 210 -2.42 -12.84 -24.46
N GLY A 211 -1.15 -13.13 -24.15
CA GLY A 211 -0.01 -12.81 -25.01
C GLY A 211 0.86 -14.03 -25.33
N LYS A 212 1.87 -13.83 -26.17
CA LYS A 212 2.86 -14.86 -26.50
C LYS A 212 3.80 -15.12 -25.30
N PRO A 213 4.32 -16.35 -25.14
CA PRO A 213 5.25 -16.70 -24.06
C PRO A 213 6.52 -15.82 -24.00
N LEU A 214 7.02 -15.38 -25.17
CA LEU A 214 8.08 -14.39 -25.31
C LEU A 214 7.64 -13.30 -26.29
N GLN A 215 7.97 -12.06 -25.96
CA GLN A 215 7.65 -10.87 -26.74
C GLN A 215 8.91 -10.02 -26.91
N PRO A 216 8.92 -9.00 -27.79
CA PRO A 216 10.06 -8.08 -27.91
C PRO A 216 10.43 -7.47 -26.56
N GLU A 217 11.73 -7.41 -26.29
CA GLU A 217 12.26 -6.84 -25.04
C GLU A 217 11.99 -5.33 -24.95
N ARG A 218 11.44 -4.90 -23.81
CA ARG A 218 11.07 -3.51 -23.57
C ARG A 218 11.58 -2.99 -22.21
N TRP A 219 11.35 -3.75 -21.13
CA TRP A 219 11.51 -3.30 -19.77
C TRP A 219 12.80 -3.81 -19.15
N ALA A 220 13.62 -2.92 -18.56
CA ALA A 220 14.73 -3.34 -17.70
C ALA A 220 14.21 -3.87 -16.36
N ALA A 221 13.15 -3.23 -15.84
CA ALA A 221 12.44 -3.67 -14.65
C ALA A 221 10.97 -3.29 -14.72
N ALA A 222 10.15 -3.85 -13.79
CA ALA A 222 8.78 -3.44 -13.63
C ALA A 222 8.32 -3.50 -12.16
N VAL A 223 7.37 -2.61 -11.82
CA VAL A 223 6.53 -2.69 -10.61
C VAL A 223 5.12 -3.04 -11.06
N ASP A 224 4.66 -4.23 -10.69
CA ASP A 224 3.32 -4.69 -11.03
C ASP A 224 2.39 -4.69 -9.83
N THR A 225 1.26 -3.98 -9.97
CA THR A 225 0.18 -3.92 -8.98
C THR A 225 -1.10 -4.60 -9.48
N VAL A 226 -1.04 -5.28 -10.64
CA VAL A 226 -2.22 -5.69 -11.39
C VAL A 226 -2.41 -7.20 -11.44
N GLY A 227 -1.34 -7.95 -11.65
CA GLY A 227 -1.40 -9.42 -11.72
C GLY A 227 -1.92 -9.96 -13.06
N SER A 228 -2.33 -11.24 -13.08
CA SER A 228 -2.95 -11.96 -14.18
C SER A 228 -2.21 -11.83 -15.53
N HIS A 229 -2.92 -11.67 -16.63
CA HIS A 229 -2.34 -11.50 -17.98
C HIS A 229 -1.38 -10.31 -18.09
N THR A 230 -1.64 -9.23 -17.36
CA THR A 230 -0.72 -8.08 -17.31
C THR A 230 0.66 -8.49 -16.80
N LEU A 231 0.73 -9.18 -15.68
CA LEU A 231 1.99 -9.67 -15.10
C LEU A 231 2.69 -10.66 -16.06
N ALA A 232 1.94 -11.57 -16.68
CA ALA A 232 2.47 -12.53 -17.65
C ALA A 232 3.12 -11.83 -18.86
N ASN A 233 2.45 -10.82 -19.41
CA ASN A 233 2.97 -10.04 -20.54
C ASN A 233 4.18 -9.17 -20.15
N ILE A 234 4.22 -8.64 -18.94
CA ILE A 234 5.37 -7.90 -18.43
C ILE A 234 6.60 -8.82 -18.37
N CYS A 235 6.46 -10.00 -17.77
CA CYS A 235 7.55 -10.99 -17.73
C CYS A 235 8.02 -11.35 -19.15
N ALA A 236 7.09 -11.58 -20.10
CA ALA A 236 7.41 -11.89 -21.48
C ALA A 236 8.10 -10.76 -22.25
N GLN A 237 7.96 -9.50 -21.81
CA GLN A 237 8.58 -8.30 -22.41
C GLN A 237 9.80 -7.80 -21.64
N THR A 238 10.11 -8.39 -20.50
CA THR A 238 11.28 -8.01 -19.69
C THR A 238 12.57 -8.46 -20.40
N ARG A 239 13.57 -7.60 -20.36
CA ARG A 239 14.90 -7.82 -20.98
C ARG A 239 15.66 -8.94 -20.27
N ILE A 240 16.72 -9.41 -20.95
CA ILE A 240 17.67 -10.36 -20.37
C ILE A 240 18.17 -9.82 -19.01
N ASN A 241 18.12 -10.67 -17.99
CA ASN A 241 18.49 -10.38 -16.60
C ASN A 241 17.71 -9.20 -15.97
N GLY A 242 16.51 -8.89 -16.45
CA GLY A 242 15.64 -7.91 -15.83
C GLY A 242 14.82 -8.48 -14.65
N ILE A 243 14.15 -7.61 -13.92
CA ILE A 243 13.32 -7.97 -12.76
C ILE A 243 11.91 -7.40 -12.86
N VAL A 244 10.94 -8.21 -12.44
CA VAL A 244 9.55 -7.79 -12.22
C VAL A 244 9.22 -7.95 -10.74
N THR A 245 8.81 -6.87 -10.07
CA THR A 245 8.31 -6.91 -8.71
C THR A 245 6.79 -6.95 -8.73
N ALA A 246 6.17 -7.97 -8.12
CA ALA A 246 4.73 -8.16 -8.08
C ALA A 246 4.20 -7.92 -6.65
N CYS A 247 3.29 -6.95 -6.50
CA CYS A 247 2.74 -6.56 -5.20
C CYS A 247 1.21 -6.39 -5.19
N GLY A 248 0.52 -6.64 -6.30
CA GLY A 248 -0.93 -6.48 -6.39
C GLY A 248 -1.60 -7.47 -7.34
N LEU A 249 -2.93 -7.48 -7.32
CA LEU A 249 -3.78 -8.44 -8.02
C LEU A 249 -5.08 -7.82 -8.55
N ALA A 250 -5.01 -6.54 -8.96
CA ALA A 250 -6.21 -5.79 -9.36
C ALA A 250 -6.93 -6.35 -10.59
N GLN A 251 -6.24 -7.07 -11.48
CA GLN A 251 -6.85 -7.80 -12.60
C GLN A 251 -7.22 -9.23 -12.20
N GLY A 252 -6.41 -9.90 -11.40
CA GLY A 252 -6.65 -11.28 -10.96
C GLY A 252 -5.47 -11.86 -10.17
N MET A 253 -5.71 -12.99 -9.51
CA MET A 253 -4.72 -13.74 -8.73
C MET A 253 -4.00 -14.80 -9.57
N ASP A 254 -4.52 -15.14 -10.73
CA ASP A 254 -3.93 -16.09 -11.66
C ASP A 254 -2.64 -15.55 -12.28
N PHE A 255 -1.79 -16.46 -12.74
CA PHE A 255 -0.55 -16.12 -13.44
C PHE A 255 -0.41 -17.01 -14.69
N PRO A 256 -1.09 -16.64 -15.80
CA PRO A 256 -1.12 -17.45 -17.02
C PRO A 256 0.15 -17.24 -17.88
N ALA A 257 1.31 -17.61 -17.32
CA ALA A 257 2.61 -17.48 -17.96
C ALA A 257 3.23 -18.85 -18.27
N THR A 258 4.36 -18.83 -19.01
CA THR A 258 5.22 -19.98 -19.21
C THR A 258 6.58 -19.72 -18.54
N VAL A 259 7.41 -20.75 -18.44
CA VAL A 259 8.77 -20.63 -17.91
C VAL A 259 9.76 -19.95 -18.88
N ALA A 260 9.34 -19.68 -20.13
CA ALA A 260 10.22 -19.18 -21.18
C ALA A 260 10.97 -17.87 -20.82
N PRO A 261 10.35 -16.81 -20.25
CA PRO A 261 11.06 -15.61 -19.85
C PRO A 261 12.15 -15.89 -18.80
N PHE A 262 11.87 -16.79 -17.89
CA PHE A 262 12.77 -17.12 -16.78
C PHE A 262 13.97 -17.92 -17.24
N ILE A 263 13.76 -18.95 -18.08
CA ILE A 263 14.84 -19.83 -18.56
C ILE A 263 15.66 -19.14 -19.67
N LEU A 264 14.99 -18.48 -20.64
CA LEU A 264 15.66 -18.00 -21.83
C LEU A 264 16.25 -16.58 -21.68
N ARG A 265 15.74 -15.80 -20.72
CA ARG A 265 16.22 -14.43 -20.47
C ARG A 265 16.68 -14.19 -19.04
N GLY A 266 16.65 -15.18 -18.16
CA GLY A 266 17.00 -14.99 -16.76
C GLY A 266 16.18 -13.93 -16.04
N VAL A 267 14.91 -13.73 -16.46
CA VAL A 267 14.02 -12.77 -15.81
C VAL A 267 13.76 -13.21 -14.38
N THR A 268 13.88 -12.30 -13.45
CA THR A 268 13.48 -12.51 -12.05
C THR A 268 12.06 -12.01 -11.83
N LEU A 269 11.20 -12.84 -11.25
CA LEU A 269 9.91 -12.42 -10.71
C LEU A 269 10.00 -12.46 -9.18
N GLU A 270 9.93 -11.29 -8.53
CA GLU A 270 10.00 -11.16 -7.07
C GLU A 270 8.66 -10.69 -6.50
N GLY A 271 8.06 -11.53 -5.63
CA GLY A 271 6.87 -11.15 -4.87
C GLY A 271 7.26 -10.20 -3.74
N VAL A 272 6.57 -9.05 -3.64
CA VAL A 272 6.79 -8.06 -2.58
C VAL A 272 5.67 -8.14 -1.56
N ASN A 273 5.99 -8.71 -0.39
CA ASN A 273 5.09 -8.79 0.75
C ASN A 273 5.42 -7.66 1.76
N SER A 274 4.48 -6.74 1.97
CA SER A 274 4.65 -5.62 2.91
C SER A 274 4.29 -5.96 4.36
N ILE A 275 3.78 -7.17 4.63
CA ILE A 275 3.39 -7.61 5.98
C ILE A 275 4.61 -8.20 6.71
N PHE A 276 5.23 -9.24 6.11
CA PHE A 276 6.35 -9.98 6.71
C PHE A 276 7.69 -9.41 6.28
N VAL A 277 7.97 -8.17 6.70
CA VAL A 277 9.22 -7.47 6.40
C VAL A 277 10.07 -7.41 7.65
N ALA A 278 11.35 -7.81 7.54
CA ALA A 278 12.30 -7.70 8.66
C ALA A 278 12.39 -6.25 9.17
N PRO A 279 12.55 -6.04 10.48
CA PRO A 279 12.56 -4.69 11.08
C PRO A 279 13.54 -3.73 10.40
N GLU A 280 14.75 -4.20 10.10
CA GLU A 280 15.81 -3.40 9.45
C GLU A 280 15.40 -2.96 8.05
N ALA A 281 14.80 -3.87 7.27
CA ALA A 281 14.31 -3.58 5.93
C ALA A 281 13.10 -2.62 5.95
N ARG A 282 12.28 -2.67 7.01
CA ARG A 282 11.18 -1.74 7.24
C ARG A 282 11.70 -0.33 7.54
N LEU A 283 12.68 -0.21 8.43
CA LEU A 283 13.31 1.07 8.77
C LEU A 283 14.01 1.67 7.55
N ASP A 284 14.76 0.88 6.78
CA ASP A 284 15.42 1.31 5.54
C ASP A 284 14.42 1.84 4.50
N ALA A 285 13.29 1.13 4.30
CA ALA A 285 12.24 1.58 3.39
C ALA A 285 11.62 2.92 3.82
N TRP A 286 11.37 3.12 5.12
CA TRP A 286 10.85 4.37 5.65
C TRP A 286 11.87 5.52 5.58
N ALA A 287 13.16 5.26 5.85
CA ALA A 287 14.22 6.24 5.68
C ALA A 287 14.34 6.69 4.22
N ARG A 288 14.18 5.75 3.28
CA ARG A 288 14.16 6.04 1.85
C ARG A 288 12.94 6.90 1.44
N LEU A 289 11.78 6.60 1.97
CA LEU A 289 10.57 7.40 1.76
C LEU A 289 10.77 8.83 2.29
N GLU A 290 11.30 8.98 3.50
CA GLU A 290 11.61 10.29 4.10
C GLU A 290 12.57 11.11 3.23
N GLN A 291 13.57 10.45 2.62
CA GLN A 291 14.60 11.12 1.82
C GLN A 291 14.12 11.52 0.41
N PHE A 292 13.31 10.66 -0.25
CA PHE A 292 13.07 10.78 -1.69
C PHE A 292 11.63 11.15 -2.04
N ILE A 293 10.68 11.15 -1.10
CA ILE A 293 9.31 11.52 -1.42
C ILE A 293 9.20 13.02 -1.67
N ASP A 294 8.64 13.40 -2.80
CA ASP A 294 8.28 14.79 -3.09
C ASP A 294 7.00 15.14 -2.30
N ARG A 295 7.15 15.89 -1.22
CA ARG A 295 6.05 16.22 -0.30
C ARG A 295 4.97 17.08 -0.98
N ALA A 296 5.35 18.00 -1.87
CA ALA A 296 4.37 18.82 -2.57
C ALA A 296 3.50 17.95 -3.48
N ARG A 297 4.11 17.06 -4.26
CA ARG A 297 3.37 16.11 -5.09
C ARG A 297 2.56 15.11 -4.25
N LEU A 298 3.06 14.70 -3.09
CA LEU A 298 2.31 13.84 -2.17
C LEU A 298 1.02 14.50 -1.72
N HIS A 299 1.07 15.79 -1.37
CA HIS A 299 -0.12 16.58 -1.05
C HIS A 299 -1.09 16.70 -2.24
N ASP A 300 -0.57 16.98 -3.44
CA ASP A 300 -1.39 17.12 -4.66
C ASP A 300 -2.17 15.85 -5.04
N ILE A 301 -1.66 14.67 -4.65
CA ILE A 301 -2.30 13.38 -4.98
C ILE A 301 -3.14 12.80 -3.84
N THR A 302 -3.27 13.51 -2.73
CA THR A 302 -3.90 12.97 -1.53
C THR A 302 -5.17 13.73 -1.18
N GLU A 303 -6.30 13.00 -1.17
CA GLU A 303 -7.58 13.46 -0.66
C GLU A 303 -7.65 13.19 0.85
N GLU A 304 -8.17 14.13 1.64
CA GLU A 304 -8.47 13.91 3.05
C GLU A 304 -9.97 13.78 3.27
N ILE A 305 -10.37 12.77 4.03
CA ILE A 305 -11.77 12.56 4.44
C ILE A 305 -11.87 12.38 5.95
N GLY A 306 -13.07 12.50 6.50
CA GLY A 306 -13.36 12.13 7.88
C GLY A 306 -13.62 10.62 8.05
N LEU A 307 -13.52 10.14 9.30
CA LEU A 307 -13.84 8.75 9.63
C LEU A 307 -15.30 8.39 9.26
N SER A 308 -16.22 9.36 9.37
CA SER A 308 -17.64 9.22 8.98
C SER A 308 -17.83 8.96 7.48
N ASP A 309 -16.89 9.39 6.63
CA ASP A 309 -17.02 9.31 5.17
C ASP A 309 -16.46 8.00 4.59
N VAL A 310 -15.78 7.20 5.41
CA VAL A 310 -15.06 6.00 4.97
C VAL A 310 -15.98 5.05 4.22
N VAL A 311 -17.12 4.64 4.81
CA VAL A 311 -18.01 3.65 4.20
C VAL A 311 -18.56 4.14 2.86
N ALA A 312 -18.92 5.43 2.75
CA ALA A 312 -19.40 6.04 1.51
C ALA A 312 -18.31 6.12 0.43
N THR A 313 -17.04 6.14 0.82
CA THR A 313 -15.90 6.22 -0.10
C THR A 313 -15.51 4.86 -0.70
N ILE A 314 -15.80 3.75 -0.02
CA ILE A 314 -15.39 2.39 -0.44
C ILE A 314 -15.81 2.02 -1.88
N PRO A 315 -17.04 2.32 -2.35
CA PRO A 315 -17.42 1.99 -3.73
C PRO A 315 -16.48 2.58 -4.79
N ARG A 316 -15.91 3.77 -4.55
CA ARG A 316 -14.93 4.40 -5.45
C ARG A 316 -13.65 3.57 -5.60
N PHE A 317 -13.19 2.92 -4.52
CA PHE A 317 -12.04 1.99 -4.55
C PHE A 317 -12.33 0.78 -5.42
N LEU A 318 -13.45 0.12 -5.17
CA LEU A 318 -13.83 -1.10 -5.89
C LEU A 318 -14.07 -0.85 -7.38
N ALA A 319 -14.63 0.33 -7.71
CA ALA A 319 -14.81 0.77 -9.10
C ALA A 319 -13.49 1.23 -9.76
N GLY A 320 -12.36 1.24 -9.04
CA GLY A 320 -11.07 1.74 -9.53
C GLY A 320 -11.07 3.24 -9.83
N GLN A 321 -11.97 4.02 -9.24
CA GLN A 321 -12.13 5.47 -9.51
C GLN A 321 -11.16 6.32 -8.68
N VAL A 322 -10.58 5.77 -7.61
CA VAL A 322 -9.60 6.49 -6.80
C VAL A 322 -8.29 6.63 -7.58
N ALA A 323 -7.76 7.85 -7.63
CA ALA A 323 -6.39 8.14 -8.09
C ALA A 323 -5.59 8.69 -6.91
N GLY A 324 -4.33 8.27 -6.77
CA GLY A 324 -3.49 8.69 -5.66
C GLY A 324 -3.87 8.06 -4.32
N ARG A 325 -4.01 8.88 -3.28
CA ARG A 325 -4.16 8.44 -1.89
C ARG A 325 -5.40 9.05 -1.22
N ILE A 326 -5.90 8.37 -0.21
CA ILE A 326 -6.91 8.91 0.70
C ILE A 326 -6.40 8.78 2.13
N VAL A 327 -6.26 9.90 2.82
CA VAL A 327 -5.99 9.99 4.25
C VAL A 327 -7.31 10.14 5.00
N VAL A 328 -7.41 9.51 6.15
CA VAL A 328 -8.58 9.58 7.02
C VAL A 328 -8.20 10.30 8.31
N ASP A 329 -8.76 11.48 8.54
CA ASP A 329 -8.75 12.11 9.87
C ASP A 329 -9.76 11.37 10.75
N VAL A 330 -9.28 10.60 11.73
CA VAL A 330 -10.15 9.78 12.58
C VAL A 330 -10.95 10.59 13.60
N ASN A 331 -10.67 11.88 13.72
CA ASN A 331 -11.35 12.80 14.65
C ASN A 331 -12.45 13.65 13.97
N ARG A 332 -12.70 13.41 12.67
CA ARG A 332 -13.76 14.07 11.90
C ARG A 332 -14.88 13.13 11.54
#